data_8a5a024d7694a3dc317da6cc4f079ff9
#
_entry.id   8a5a024d7694a3dc317da6cc4f079ff9
#
_cell.length_a   1.000
_cell.length_b   1.000
_cell.length_c   1.000
_cell.angle_alpha   90.00
_cell.angle_beta   90.00
_cell.angle_gamma   90.00
#
_symmetry.space_group_name_H-M   'P 1'
#
loop_
_entity.id
_entity.type
_entity.pdbx_description
1 polymer ?
#
loop_
_entity_poly.entity_id
_entity_poly.type
_entity_poly.pdbx_seq_one_letter_code
_entity_poly.pdbx_strand_id
1 'polypeptide(L)'
;MDSFEFNKIVAAIILTVVVVLGLDRISDLLFKVDQPTVAGYKVDLDTTMTASVTDGGSQLDLQAFFASASVEQGKSVFKKCAACHSIKKGGKNNIGPALYNVVGRKTAVVSDYKYSKALASYDKEWTVEELNGYLIKPAKWIKGTKMAFAGLRKEKDRASVIKYLNQNSDNPLPLP
;
A
#
# COMPACT_ATOMS: atom_id res chain seq x y z
N MET A 1 24.34 -22.23 45.16
CA MET A 1 24.58 -20.90 44.52
C MET A 1 25.09 -20.00 45.60
N ASP A 2 26.29 -19.47 45.38
CA ASP A 2 26.88 -18.54 46.36
C ASP A 2 26.12 -17.20 46.32
N SER A 3 26.00 -16.55 47.47
CA SER A 3 25.29 -15.24 47.58
C SER A 3 25.79 -14.22 46.57
N PHE A 4 27.03 -14.34 46.15
CA PHE A 4 27.64 -13.46 45.13
C PHE A 4 27.07 -13.68 43.74
N GLU A 5 26.88 -14.92 43.31
CA GLU A 5 26.27 -15.27 42.01
C GLU A 5 24.77 -14.92 42.00
N PHE A 6 24.07 -15.13 43.12
CA PHE A 6 22.68 -14.69 43.25
C PHE A 6 22.55 -13.16 43.09
N ASN A 7 23.40 -12.39 43.75
CA ASN A 7 23.37 -10.92 43.65
C ASN A 7 23.65 -10.41 42.23
N LYS A 8 24.53 -11.06 41.47
CA LYS A 8 24.76 -10.74 40.06
C LYS A 8 23.51 -10.96 39.21
N ILE A 9 22.83 -12.08 39.39
CA ILE A 9 21.59 -12.40 38.66
C ILE A 9 20.52 -11.36 38.99
N VAL A 10 20.32 -11.06 40.27
CA VAL A 10 19.34 -10.07 40.71
C VAL A 10 19.67 -8.68 40.13
N ALA A 11 20.95 -8.26 40.19
CA ALA A 11 21.38 -7.01 39.61
C ALA A 11 21.16 -6.92 38.09
N ALA A 12 21.42 -8.02 37.35
CA ALA A 12 21.18 -8.10 35.91
C ALA A 12 19.68 -8.00 35.58
N ILE A 13 18.82 -8.65 36.36
CA ILE A 13 17.37 -8.56 36.18
C ILE A 13 16.88 -7.12 36.43
N ILE A 14 17.31 -6.51 37.52
CA ILE A 14 16.93 -5.12 37.86
C ILE A 14 17.39 -4.17 36.76
N LEU A 15 18.63 -4.31 36.29
CA LEU A 15 19.16 -3.48 35.19
C LEU A 15 18.33 -3.63 33.91
N THR A 16 18.00 -4.87 33.55
CA THR A 16 17.16 -5.14 32.37
C THR A 16 15.80 -4.47 32.48
N VAL A 17 15.14 -4.59 33.64
CA VAL A 17 13.83 -3.97 33.89
C VAL A 17 13.94 -2.42 33.79
N VAL A 18 14.96 -1.82 34.39
CA VAL A 18 15.18 -0.37 34.33
C VAL A 18 15.41 0.11 32.88
N VAL A 19 16.20 -0.64 32.12
CA VAL A 19 16.44 -0.31 30.69
C VAL A 19 15.16 -0.41 29.88
N VAL A 20 14.37 -1.49 30.03
CA VAL A 20 13.11 -1.67 29.31
C VAL A 20 12.12 -0.56 29.64
N LEU A 21 11.90 -0.28 30.93
CA LEU A 21 10.99 0.78 31.34
C LEU A 21 11.48 2.18 30.93
N GLY A 22 12.80 2.39 30.94
CA GLY A 22 13.39 3.65 30.50
C GLY A 22 13.20 3.87 28.99
N LEU A 23 13.42 2.85 28.16
CA LEU A 23 13.18 2.91 26.71
C LEU A 23 11.71 3.14 26.38
N ASP A 24 10.79 2.50 27.12
CA ASP A 24 9.34 2.70 26.97
C ASP A 24 8.97 4.18 27.22
N ARG A 25 9.45 4.75 28.31
CA ARG A 25 9.21 6.18 28.65
C ARG A 25 9.82 7.16 27.66
N ILE A 26 11.02 6.86 27.17
CA ILE A 26 11.67 7.68 26.14
C ILE A 26 10.90 7.60 24.83
N SER A 27 10.45 6.40 24.46
CA SER A 27 9.62 6.18 23.27
C SER A 27 8.32 6.99 23.36
N ASP A 28 7.61 6.91 24.48
CA ASP A 28 6.37 7.68 24.70
C ASP A 28 6.60 9.19 24.62
N LEU A 29 7.73 9.67 25.13
CA LEU A 29 8.06 11.09 25.10
C LEU A 29 8.39 11.59 23.68
N LEU A 30 9.12 10.79 22.90
CA LEU A 30 9.54 11.15 21.53
C LEU A 30 8.45 10.96 20.49
N PHE A 31 7.56 9.96 20.71
CA PHE A 31 6.51 9.57 19.77
C PHE A 31 5.11 9.82 20.30
N LYS A 32 4.95 10.76 21.23
CA LYS A 32 3.65 11.15 21.76
C LYS A 32 2.76 11.67 20.63
N VAL A 33 1.84 10.84 20.17
CA VAL A 33 0.79 11.22 19.23
C VAL A 33 -0.43 11.60 20.04
N ASP A 34 -0.77 12.88 20.08
CA ASP A 34 -2.05 13.31 20.65
C ASP A 34 -3.18 12.69 19.83
N GLN A 35 -3.93 11.79 20.43
CA GLN A 35 -5.11 11.25 19.78
C GLN A 35 -6.15 12.37 19.68
N PRO A 36 -6.68 12.64 18.46
CA PRO A 36 -7.71 13.64 18.29
C PRO A 36 -8.93 13.26 19.13
N THR A 37 -9.39 14.18 19.98
CA THR A 37 -10.53 14.01 20.89
C THR A 37 -11.88 13.88 20.17
N VAL A 38 -11.88 14.03 18.84
CA VAL A 38 -13.04 13.84 17.97
C VAL A 38 -12.66 12.87 16.88
N ALA A 39 -13.35 11.75 16.75
CA ALA A 39 -13.23 10.87 15.61
C ALA A 39 -13.51 11.68 14.33
N GLY A 40 -12.48 11.89 13.52
CA GLY A 40 -12.45 12.85 12.42
C GLY A 40 -13.30 12.51 11.21
N TYR A 41 -14.44 11.84 11.37
CA TYR A 41 -15.47 11.72 10.34
C TYR A 41 -16.80 11.25 10.97
N LYS A 42 -17.74 12.19 11.16
CA LYS A 42 -19.16 11.86 11.34
C LYS A 42 -19.75 11.68 9.96
N VAL A 43 -20.09 10.46 9.59
CA VAL A 43 -20.97 10.17 8.46
C VAL A 43 -22.39 10.44 8.96
N ASP A 44 -22.97 11.59 8.63
CA ASP A 44 -24.40 11.81 8.72
C ASP A 44 -25.05 10.92 7.65
N LEU A 45 -25.57 9.79 8.08
CA LEU A 45 -26.42 8.93 7.25
C LEU A 45 -27.77 9.63 7.09
N ASP A 46 -27.89 10.48 6.08
CA ASP A 46 -29.19 10.94 5.62
C ASP A 46 -29.91 9.76 4.94
N THR A 47 -30.93 9.28 5.65
CA THR A 47 -31.70 8.09 5.34
C THR A 47 -32.65 8.39 4.20
N THR A 48 -32.20 8.27 2.95
CA THR A 48 -33.10 8.01 1.81
C THR A 48 -32.29 7.64 0.56
N MET A 49 -31.84 6.41 0.47
CA MET A 49 -31.69 5.71 -0.82
C MET A 49 -31.78 4.21 -0.55
N THR A 50 -32.85 3.61 -1.01
CA THR A 50 -33.14 2.18 -1.00
C THR A 50 -31.98 1.41 -1.61
N ALA A 51 -31.23 0.70 -0.78
CA ALA A 51 -30.16 -0.18 -1.22
C ALA A 51 -30.76 -1.42 -1.90
N SER A 52 -30.63 -1.52 -3.19
CA SER A 52 -30.65 -2.82 -3.87
C SER A 52 -29.38 -3.55 -3.48
N VAL A 53 -29.53 -4.53 -2.63
CA VAL A 53 -28.49 -5.50 -2.29
C VAL A 53 -28.27 -6.42 -3.49
N THR A 54 -27.21 -6.22 -4.25
CA THR A 54 -26.64 -7.23 -5.13
C THR A 54 -25.16 -7.37 -4.85
N ASP A 55 -24.86 -8.51 -4.25
CA ASP A 55 -23.61 -9.27 -4.22
C ASP A 55 -22.26 -8.52 -4.27
N GLY A 56 -21.61 -8.49 -3.11
CA GLY A 56 -20.18 -8.79 -2.93
C GLY A 56 -19.10 -7.88 -3.48
N GLY A 57 -19.27 -6.56 -3.56
CA GLY A 57 -18.15 -5.68 -3.88
C GLY A 57 -18.48 -4.23 -3.56
N SER A 58 -17.99 -3.70 -2.46
CA SER A 58 -18.02 -2.26 -2.21
C SER A 58 -17.35 -1.55 -3.38
N GLN A 59 -18.14 -0.97 -4.29
CA GLN A 59 -17.64 -0.21 -5.43
C GLN A 59 -16.84 0.97 -4.88
N LEU A 60 -15.58 1.09 -5.29
CA LEU A 60 -14.68 2.16 -4.85
C LEU A 60 -15.27 3.51 -5.32
N ASP A 61 -15.57 4.40 -4.37
CA ASP A 61 -15.91 5.77 -4.73
C ASP A 61 -14.65 6.47 -5.25
N LEU A 62 -14.56 6.59 -6.57
CA LEU A 62 -13.40 7.17 -7.24
C LEU A 62 -13.21 8.65 -6.91
N GLN A 63 -14.29 9.42 -6.68
CA GLN A 63 -14.18 10.82 -6.30
C GLN A 63 -13.54 10.97 -4.92
N ALA A 64 -14.06 10.24 -3.93
CA ALA A 64 -13.49 10.23 -2.59
C ALA A 64 -12.05 9.69 -2.60
N PHE A 65 -11.80 8.61 -3.35
CA PHE A 65 -10.48 7.99 -3.45
C PHE A 65 -9.41 8.94 -4.02
N PHE A 66 -9.75 9.73 -5.04
CA PHE A 66 -8.80 10.67 -5.66
C PHE A 66 -8.84 12.09 -5.07
N ALA A 67 -9.74 12.41 -4.14
CA ALA A 67 -9.92 13.75 -3.59
C ALA A 67 -8.64 14.39 -3.03
N SER A 68 -7.76 13.59 -2.41
CA SER A 68 -6.49 14.07 -1.85
C SER A 68 -5.26 13.62 -2.64
N ALA A 69 -5.45 13.03 -3.82
CA ALA A 69 -4.38 12.49 -4.64
C ALA A 69 -3.75 13.55 -5.53
N SER A 70 -2.42 13.55 -5.63
CA SER A 70 -1.68 14.38 -6.60
C SER A 70 -0.66 13.58 -7.39
N VAL A 71 -0.38 14.03 -8.60
CA VAL A 71 0.62 13.42 -9.49
C VAL A 71 2.02 13.55 -8.89
N GLU A 72 2.34 14.67 -8.27
CA GLU A 72 3.63 14.95 -7.63
C GLU A 72 3.87 13.98 -6.47
N GLN A 73 2.86 13.77 -5.63
CA GLN A 73 2.90 12.75 -4.57
C GLN A 73 3.06 11.35 -5.19
N GLY A 74 2.32 11.05 -6.26
CA GLY A 74 2.42 9.80 -7.00
C GLY A 74 3.82 9.53 -7.54
N LYS A 75 4.46 10.54 -8.14
CA LYS A 75 5.86 10.48 -8.58
C LYS A 75 6.82 10.20 -7.41
N SER A 76 6.58 10.80 -6.25
CA SER A 76 7.38 10.55 -5.05
C SER A 76 7.20 9.11 -4.54
N VAL A 77 5.95 8.63 -4.48
CA VAL A 77 5.63 7.25 -4.08
C VAL A 77 6.21 6.24 -5.06
N PHE A 78 6.18 6.54 -6.37
CA PHE A 78 6.71 5.68 -7.43
C PHE A 78 8.21 5.37 -7.27
N LYS A 79 8.98 6.18 -6.55
CA LYS A 79 10.39 5.87 -6.22
C LYS A 79 10.54 4.50 -5.56
N LYS A 80 9.53 4.03 -4.82
CA LYS A 80 9.50 2.69 -4.22
C LYS A 80 9.31 1.58 -5.25
N CYS A 81 8.80 1.90 -6.43
CA CYS A 81 8.53 0.98 -7.53
C CYS A 81 9.68 0.98 -8.55
N ALA A 82 10.38 2.11 -8.69
CA ALA A 82 11.37 2.37 -9.71
C ALA A 82 12.60 1.44 -9.66
N ALA A 83 12.88 0.84 -8.50
CA ALA A 83 13.94 -0.18 -8.37
C ALA A 83 13.65 -1.44 -9.19
N CYS A 84 12.36 -1.76 -9.40
CA CYS A 84 11.93 -2.98 -10.08
C CYS A 84 11.22 -2.72 -11.40
N HIS A 85 10.67 -1.53 -11.62
CA HIS A 85 9.82 -1.20 -12.77
C HIS A 85 10.28 0.04 -13.52
N SER A 86 10.20 0.01 -14.84
CA SER A 86 10.30 1.18 -15.71
C SER A 86 8.93 1.81 -15.90
N ILE A 87 8.84 3.16 -15.98
CA ILE A 87 7.61 3.91 -16.28
C ILE A 87 7.69 4.64 -17.62
N LYS A 88 8.87 4.71 -18.24
CA LYS A 88 9.07 5.44 -19.49
C LYS A 88 8.43 4.71 -20.66
N LYS A 89 7.91 5.46 -21.65
CA LYS A 89 7.48 4.90 -22.94
C LYS A 89 8.64 4.14 -23.60
N GLY A 90 8.38 2.90 -24.01
CA GLY A 90 9.42 2.01 -24.52
C GLY A 90 10.47 1.57 -23.52
N GLY A 91 10.20 1.77 -22.21
CA GLY A 91 11.10 1.34 -21.15
C GLY A 91 11.20 -0.18 -21.06
N LYS A 92 12.40 -0.66 -20.72
CA LYS A 92 12.67 -2.10 -20.59
C LYS A 92 12.03 -2.71 -19.34
N ASN A 93 11.73 -4.00 -19.40
CA ASN A 93 11.45 -4.80 -18.21
C ASN A 93 12.72 -4.91 -17.36
N ASN A 94 12.54 -4.78 -16.04
CA ASN A 94 13.60 -4.97 -15.06
C ASN A 94 13.28 -6.25 -14.23
N ILE A 95 13.37 -6.18 -12.89
CA ILE A 95 12.89 -7.24 -11.98
C ILE A 95 11.39 -7.45 -12.16
N GLY A 96 10.65 -6.36 -12.41
CA GLY A 96 9.23 -6.35 -12.78
C GLY A 96 9.02 -5.85 -14.22
N PRO A 97 7.80 -6.02 -14.77
CA PRO A 97 7.46 -5.54 -16.11
C PRO A 97 7.41 -4.01 -16.18
N ALA A 98 7.56 -3.46 -17.38
CA ALA A 98 7.35 -2.05 -17.64
C ALA A 98 5.90 -1.64 -17.34
N LEU A 99 5.72 -0.47 -16.69
CA LEU A 99 4.43 0.03 -16.21
C LEU A 99 3.84 1.15 -17.08
N TYR A 100 4.52 1.53 -18.19
CA TYR A 100 3.90 2.44 -19.14
C TYR A 100 2.61 1.84 -19.71
N ASN A 101 1.53 2.59 -19.81
CA ASN A 101 0.19 2.11 -20.19
C ASN A 101 -0.38 1.01 -19.26
N VAL A 102 -0.04 0.97 -17.98
CA VAL A 102 -0.50 -0.12 -17.10
C VAL A 102 -1.95 0.02 -16.67
N VAL A 103 -2.45 1.26 -16.48
CA VAL A 103 -3.85 1.48 -16.05
C VAL A 103 -4.78 1.13 -17.19
N GLY A 104 -5.78 0.28 -16.93
CA GLY A 104 -6.70 -0.27 -17.94
C GLY A 104 -6.12 -1.41 -18.79
N ARG A 105 -4.84 -1.75 -18.65
CA ARG A 105 -4.20 -2.83 -19.39
C ARG A 105 -4.54 -4.19 -18.80
N LYS A 106 -4.75 -5.20 -19.65
CA LYS A 106 -4.86 -6.59 -19.19
C LYS A 106 -3.62 -7.03 -18.40
N THR A 107 -3.84 -7.90 -17.43
CA THR A 107 -2.76 -8.54 -16.68
C THR A 107 -1.91 -9.43 -17.57
N ALA A 108 -0.63 -9.54 -17.27
CA ALA A 108 0.32 -10.47 -17.89
C ALA A 108 0.50 -10.38 -19.42
N VAL A 109 0.21 -9.24 -20.05
CA VAL A 109 0.29 -9.08 -21.53
C VAL A 109 1.64 -8.59 -22.06
N VAL A 110 2.60 -8.26 -21.21
CA VAL A 110 3.95 -7.88 -21.68
C VAL A 110 4.68 -9.14 -22.13
N SER A 111 4.89 -9.28 -23.45
CA SER A 111 5.31 -10.53 -24.10
C SER A 111 6.73 -10.99 -23.73
N ASP A 112 7.61 -10.04 -23.45
CA ASP A 112 9.02 -10.28 -23.12
C ASP A 112 9.31 -10.31 -21.61
N TYR A 113 8.25 -10.46 -20.78
CA TYR A 113 8.36 -10.60 -19.33
C TYR A 113 7.79 -11.92 -18.84
N LYS A 114 8.58 -12.65 -18.03
CA LYS A 114 8.16 -13.95 -17.46
C LYS A 114 7.36 -13.74 -16.16
N TYR A 115 6.05 -13.70 -16.25
CA TYR A 115 5.14 -13.59 -15.11
C TYR A 115 5.14 -14.81 -14.19
N SER A 116 4.60 -14.67 -12.98
CA SER A 116 4.23 -15.82 -12.14
C SER A 116 3.03 -16.54 -12.76
N LYS A 117 2.89 -17.84 -12.51
CA LYS A 117 1.70 -18.61 -12.93
C LYS A 117 0.41 -17.95 -12.42
N ALA A 118 0.42 -17.49 -11.15
CA ALA A 118 -0.72 -16.83 -10.54
C ALA A 118 -1.13 -15.55 -11.29
N LEU A 119 -0.18 -14.73 -11.72
CA LEU A 119 -0.51 -13.49 -12.44
C LEU A 119 -0.88 -13.77 -13.91
N ALA A 120 -0.23 -14.77 -14.53
CA ALA A 120 -0.55 -15.17 -15.91
C ALA A 120 -1.97 -15.73 -16.06
N SER A 121 -2.50 -16.37 -15.01
CA SER A 121 -3.88 -16.90 -14.99
C SER A 121 -4.90 -15.99 -14.34
N TYR A 122 -4.50 -14.75 -13.97
CA TYR A 122 -5.41 -13.84 -13.27
C TYR A 122 -6.50 -13.24 -14.17
N ASP A 123 -6.26 -13.13 -15.45
CA ASP A 123 -7.17 -12.72 -16.54
C ASP A 123 -8.11 -11.54 -16.21
N LYS A 124 -7.57 -10.50 -15.59
CA LYS A 124 -8.28 -9.25 -15.31
C LYS A 124 -7.58 -8.07 -15.98
N GLU A 125 -8.21 -6.91 -15.90
CA GLU A 125 -7.59 -5.63 -16.27
C GLU A 125 -7.11 -4.91 -15.02
N TRP A 126 -6.06 -4.13 -15.16
CA TRP A 126 -5.55 -3.25 -14.12
C TRP A 126 -6.43 -1.99 -14.01
N THR A 127 -7.69 -2.18 -13.60
CA THR A 127 -8.57 -1.06 -13.26
C THR A 127 -8.04 -0.32 -12.02
N VAL A 128 -8.62 0.82 -11.70
CA VAL A 128 -8.26 1.57 -10.48
C VAL A 128 -8.48 0.72 -9.23
N GLU A 129 -9.59 -0.02 -9.18
CA GLU A 129 -9.97 -0.91 -8.06
C GLU A 129 -8.98 -2.06 -7.91
N GLU A 130 -8.64 -2.73 -9.03
CA GLU A 130 -7.68 -3.84 -9.02
C GLU A 130 -6.28 -3.37 -8.61
N LEU A 131 -5.84 -2.20 -9.12
CA LEU A 131 -4.57 -1.59 -8.72
C LEU A 131 -4.59 -1.18 -7.25
N ASN A 132 -5.68 -0.57 -6.78
CA ASN A 132 -5.83 -0.20 -5.37
C ASN A 132 -5.72 -1.43 -4.47
N GLY A 133 -6.48 -2.48 -4.74
CA GLY A 133 -6.44 -3.73 -3.98
C GLY A 133 -5.07 -4.41 -4.02
N TYR A 134 -4.49 -4.53 -5.21
CA TYR A 134 -3.17 -5.14 -5.39
C TYR A 134 -2.05 -4.36 -4.66
N LEU A 135 -2.10 -3.03 -4.71
CA LEU A 135 -1.10 -2.18 -4.05
C LEU A 135 -1.24 -2.13 -2.53
N ILE A 136 -2.36 -2.53 -1.93
CA ILE A 136 -2.46 -2.69 -0.47
C ILE A 136 -1.47 -3.76 0.02
N LYS A 137 -1.48 -4.93 -0.61
CA LYS A 137 -0.56 -6.04 -0.31
C LYS A 137 -0.58 -7.06 -1.45
N PRO A 138 0.35 -6.97 -2.43
CA PRO A 138 0.35 -7.82 -3.63
C PRO A 138 0.23 -9.32 -3.36
N ALA A 139 1.01 -9.84 -2.42
CA ALA A 139 1.01 -11.26 -2.09
C ALA A 139 -0.30 -11.76 -1.44
N LYS A 140 -1.10 -10.85 -0.84
CA LYS A 140 -2.42 -11.19 -0.29
C LYS A 140 -3.50 -11.14 -1.39
N TRP A 141 -3.41 -10.16 -2.29
CA TRP A 141 -4.37 -9.95 -3.37
C TRP A 141 -4.28 -11.05 -4.43
N ILE A 142 -3.06 -11.33 -4.92
CA ILE A 142 -2.79 -12.41 -5.86
C ILE A 142 -1.78 -13.38 -5.21
N LYS A 143 -2.29 -14.44 -4.59
CA LYS A 143 -1.45 -15.47 -3.97
C LYS A 143 -0.57 -16.14 -5.03
N GLY A 144 0.73 -16.20 -4.79
CA GLY A 144 1.70 -16.74 -5.73
C GLY A 144 2.27 -15.72 -6.73
N THR A 145 1.96 -14.43 -6.58
CA THR A 145 2.67 -13.36 -7.31
C THR A 145 4.17 -13.37 -6.97
N LYS A 146 5.01 -13.05 -7.95
CA LYS A 146 6.46 -12.84 -7.73
C LYS A 146 6.79 -11.45 -7.17
N MET A 147 5.84 -10.52 -7.13
CA MET A 147 6.05 -9.17 -6.63
C MET A 147 6.21 -9.17 -5.11
N ALA A 148 7.45 -9.08 -4.66
CA ALA A 148 7.83 -9.08 -3.24
C ALA A 148 7.73 -7.69 -2.59
N PHE A 149 6.66 -6.95 -2.88
CA PHE A 149 6.42 -5.61 -2.35
C PHE A 149 5.54 -5.68 -1.09
N ALA A 150 5.94 -4.95 -0.04
CA ALA A 150 5.20 -4.94 1.23
C ALA A 150 3.80 -4.29 1.13
N GLY A 151 3.60 -3.46 0.10
CA GLY A 151 2.37 -2.73 -0.14
C GLY A 151 2.40 -1.27 0.33
N LEU A 152 1.35 -0.53 -0.01
CA LEU A 152 1.12 0.85 0.38
C LEU A 152 -0.09 0.91 1.32
N ARG A 153 0.14 1.15 2.61
CA ARG A 153 -0.93 1.19 3.62
C ARG A 153 -1.83 2.42 3.46
N LYS A 154 -1.24 3.59 3.13
CA LYS A 154 -1.97 4.86 3.02
C LYS A 154 -2.74 4.89 1.70
N GLU A 155 -4.05 5.13 1.78
CA GLU A 155 -4.92 5.26 0.62
C GLU A 155 -4.48 6.39 -0.30
N LYS A 156 -4.18 7.56 0.27
CA LYS A 156 -3.64 8.71 -0.46
C LYS A 156 -2.41 8.35 -1.31
N ASP A 157 -1.50 7.50 -0.79
CA ASP A 157 -0.31 7.09 -1.54
C ASP A 157 -0.69 6.19 -2.71
N ARG A 158 -1.68 5.28 -2.53
CA ARG A 158 -2.19 4.41 -3.60
C ARG A 158 -2.90 5.21 -4.68
N ALA A 159 -3.82 6.10 -4.28
CA ALA A 159 -4.52 6.99 -5.20
C ALA A 159 -3.53 7.85 -6.00
N SER A 160 -2.57 8.47 -5.32
CA SER A 160 -1.56 9.32 -5.96
C SER A 160 -0.68 8.55 -6.95
N VAL A 161 -0.21 7.35 -6.58
CA VAL A 161 0.62 6.56 -7.51
C VAL A 161 -0.19 6.04 -8.70
N ILE A 162 -1.46 5.68 -8.52
CA ILE A 162 -2.35 5.29 -9.62
C ILE A 162 -2.58 6.47 -10.56
N LYS A 163 -2.81 7.68 -10.03
CA LYS A 163 -2.92 8.91 -10.83
C LYS A 163 -1.64 9.18 -11.64
N TYR A 164 -0.48 9.00 -11.04
CA TYR A 164 0.81 9.11 -11.72
C TYR A 164 1.02 8.03 -12.79
N LEU A 165 0.65 6.76 -12.51
CA LEU A 165 0.71 5.68 -13.50
C LEU A 165 -0.21 5.96 -14.69
N ASN A 166 -1.43 6.45 -14.43
CA ASN A 166 -2.39 6.81 -15.47
C ASN A 166 -1.87 7.93 -16.37
N GLN A 167 -1.20 8.93 -15.82
CA GLN A 167 -0.58 10.00 -16.61
C GLN A 167 0.55 9.49 -17.51
N ASN A 168 1.19 8.38 -17.17
CA ASN A 168 2.22 7.73 -17.98
C ASN A 168 1.60 6.70 -18.94
N SER A 169 0.68 7.17 -19.77
CA SER A 169 -0.05 6.39 -20.76
C SER A 169 -0.23 7.19 -22.05
N ASP A 170 -0.35 6.51 -23.18
CA ASP A 170 -0.75 7.12 -24.46
C ASP A 170 -2.23 7.55 -24.44
N ASN A 171 -3.04 6.81 -23.67
CA ASN A 171 -4.49 7.04 -23.53
C ASN A 171 -4.86 7.02 -22.06
N PRO A 172 -4.57 8.07 -21.27
CA PRO A 172 -4.91 8.12 -19.87
C PRO A 172 -6.45 8.07 -19.68
N LEU A 173 -6.90 7.29 -18.72
CA LEU A 173 -8.31 7.23 -18.36
C LEU A 173 -8.75 8.57 -17.73
N PRO A 174 -9.99 9.02 -17.95
CA PRO A 174 -10.53 10.17 -17.24
C PRO A 174 -10.70 9.82 -15.76
N LEU A 175 -9.81 10.31 -14.91
CA LEU A 175 -9.89 10.16 -13.46
C LEU A 175 -10.37 11.47 -12.83
N PRO A 176 -11.14 11.41 -11.71
CA PRO A 176 -11.57 12.61 -10.97
C PRO A 176 -10.40 13.44 -10.45
#